data_c15831a36e345cb12a62cfca0ed7acba
#
_entry.id   c15831a36e345cb12a62cfca0ed7acba
#
_cell.length_a   1.000
_cell.length_b   1.000
_cell.length_c   1.000
_cell.angle_alpha   90.00
_cell.angle_beta   90.00
_cell.angle_gamma   90.00
#
_symmetry.space_group_name_H-M   'P 1'
#
loop_
_entity.id
_entity.type
_entity.pdbx_description
1 polymer ?
#
loop_
_entity_poly.entity_id
_entity_poly.type
_entity_poly.pdbx_seq_one_letter_code
_entity_poly.pdbx_strand_id
1 'polypeptide(L)'
;MLFRSEVKPATREDASWDEMKHKAADIGKANTQSNKYDIRDPYWKLIKQNKRKIKRDYEFNINSPEFQDLKLLVQTLHAAGADVQYVSIPSNGRWYDHIGIKKDRREAVYKKIHSTVVDNGGKIYDLTNKDYEKYVISDAVHIGWKGWVYVDQQIARHMDGHAPKNHEVDYSKNKPPHKHHNDRQDDQHQGNK
;
A
#
# COMPACT_ATOMS: atom_id res chain seq x y z
N MET A 1 1.03 -25.88 34.16
CA MET A 1 -0.23 -26.10 33.43
C MET A 1 -0.22 -25.21 32.20
N LEU A 2 0.14 -25.78 31.01
CA LEU A 2 0.22 -25.04 29.78
C LEU A 2 -1.17 -24.97 29.14
N PHE A 3 -1.76 -23.79 29.08
CA PHE A 3 -2.98 -23.55 28.32
C PHE A 3 -2.65 -23.67 26.83
N ARG A 4 -2.85 -24.86 26.29
CA ARG A 4 -2.89 -25.08 24.85
C ARG A 4 -4.27 -24.64 24.39
N SER A 5 -4.43 -23.37 23.96
CA SER A 5 -5.63 -22.98 23.23
C SER A 5 -5.65 -23.77 21.92
N GLU A 6 -6.58 -24.71 21.81
CA GLU A 6 -6.90 -25.32 20.51
C GLU A 6 -7.50 -24.21 19.63
N VAL A 7 -6.62 -23.56 18.89
CA VAL A 7 -7.06 -22.72 17.74
C VAL A 7 -7.65 -23.71 16.76
N LYS A 8 -8.97 -23.81 16.69
CA LYS A 8 -9.64 -24.52 15.60
C LYS A 8 -9.11 -23.89 14.31
N PRO A 9 -8.55 -24.69 13.38
CA PRO A 9 -8.19 -24.15 12.07
C PRO A 9 -9.45 -23.48 11.51
N ALA A 10 -9.34 -22.20 11.14
CA ALA A 10 -10.41 -21.54 10.43
C ALA A 10 -10.75 -22.43 9.24
N THR A 11 -11.98 -22.88 9.14
CA THR A 11 -12.46 -23.56 7.94
C THR A 11 -12.20 -22.59 6.81
N ARG A 12 -11.19 -22.90 5.98
CA ARG A 12 -10.87 -22.15 4.78
C ARG A 12 -12.13 -22.21 3.94
N GLU A 13 -12.88 -21.11 3.87
CA GLU A 13 -13.92 -20.99 2.86
C GLU A 13 -13.21 -21.20 1.54
N ASP A 14 -13.69 -22.11 0.70
CA ASP A 14 -13.14 -22.41 -0.64
C ASP A 14 -13.39 -21.25 -1.63
N ALA A 15 -13.37 -20.02 -1.13
CA ALA A 15 -13.55 -18.82 -1.92
C ALA A 15 -12.30 -18.59 -2.79
N SER A 16 -12.53 -18.36 -4.08
CA SER A 16 -11.46 -17.98 -4.99
C SER A 16 -10.85 -16.62 -4.60
N TRP A 17 -9.60 -16.39 -5.00
CA TRP A 17 -8.93 -15.09 -4.76
C TRP A 17 -9.72 -13.90 -5.35
N ASP A 18 -10.44 -14.11 -6.44
CA ASP A 18 -11.24 -13.05 -7.05
C ASP A 18 -12.50 -12.75 -6.25
N GLU A 19 -13.18 -13.77 -5.72
CA GLU A 19 -14.29 -13.58 -4.77
C GLU A 19 -13.84 -12.85 -3.51
N MET A 20 -12.67 -13.19 -2.95
CA MET A 20 -12.11 -12.48 -1.81
C MET A 20 -11.80 -11.01 -2.13
N LYS A 21 -11.27 -10.70 -3.33
CA LYS A 21 -11.06 -9.32 -3.77
C LYS A 21 -12.37 -8.54 -3.91
N HIS A 22 -13.44 -9.19 -4.41
CA HIS A 22 -14.76 -8.58 -4.49
C HIS A 22 -15.34 -8.29 -3.09
N LYS A 23 -15.35 -9.28 -2.20
CA LYS A 23 -15.77 -9.09 -0.80
C LYS A 23 -14.99 -7.97 -0.10
N ALA A 24 -13.67 -7.93 -0.29
CA ALA A 24 -12.81 -6.89 0.27
C ALA A 24 -13.12 -5.50 -0.30
N ALA A 25 -13.45 -5.41 -1.59
CA ALA A 25 -13.87 -4.15 -2.20
C ALA A 25 -15.21 -3.67 -1.65
N ASP A 26 -16.18 -4.56 -1.44
CA ASP A 26 -17.48 -4.23 -0.84
C ASP A 26 -17.33 -3.72 0.60
N ILE A 27 -16.50 -4.38 1.41
CA ILE A 27 -16.17 -3.92 2.76
C ILE A 27 -15.50 -2.55 2.69
N GLY A 28 -14.54 -2.36 1.80
CA GLY A 28 -13.87 -1.07 1.59
C GLY A 28 -14.86 0.02 1.24
N LYS A 29 -15.75 -0.22 0.28
CA LYS A 29 -16.80 0.70 -0.12
C LYS A 29 -17.73 1.09 1.05
N ALA A 30 -18.13 0.12 1.87
CA ALA A 30 -19.00 0.36 3.02
C ALA A 30 -18.33 1.22 4.12
N ASN A 31 -17.00 1.22 4.20
CA ASN A 31 -16.23 1.89 5.25
C ASN A 31 -15.53 3.18 4.83
N THR A 32 -15.71 3.66 3.58
CA THR A 32 -15.04 4.85 3.02
C THR A 32 -16.02 5.84 2.39
N GLN A 33 -17.20 6.01 2.99
CA GLN A 33 -18.29 6.80 2.40
C GLN A 33 -18.18 8.30 2.66
N SER A 34 -17.41 8.71 3.68
CA SER A 34 -17.36 10.09 4.13
C SER A 34 -16.34 10.97 3.39
N ASN A 35 -15.60 10.41 2.40
CA ASN A 35 -14.57 11.15 1.69
C ASN A 35 -14.29 10.60 0.28
N LYS A 36 -13.68 11.44 -0.57
CA LYS A 36 -13.34 11.12 -1.96
C LYS A 36 -11.96 10.43 -2.14
N TYR A 37 -11.24 10.21 -1.05
CA TYR A 37 -9.87 9.65 -1.08
C TYR A 37 -9.83 8.15 -0.80
N ASP A 38 -10.98 7.52 -0.61
CA ASP A 38 -11.13 6.12 -0.18
C ASP A 38 -10.41 5.82 1.16
N ILE A 39 -10.31 6.85 2.02
CA ILE A 39 -9.79 6.71 3.39
C ILE A 39 -10.92 6.21 4.29
N ARG A 40 -10.62 5.22 5.12
CA ARG A 40 -11.56 4.65 6.10
C ARG A 40 -12.15 5.75 6.99
N ASP A 41 -13.47 5.76 7.16
CA ASP A 41 -14.21 6.86 7.81
C ASP A 41 -13.71 7.26 9.20
N PRO A 42 -13.34 6.34 10.12
CA PRO A 42 -12.73 6.71 11.39
C PRO A 42 -11.40 7.45 11.25
N TYR A 43 -10.53 7.02 10.32
CA TYR A 43 -9.25 7.70 10.05
C TYR A 43 -9.46 9.05 9.38
N TRP A 44 -10.42 9.14 8.48
CA TRP A 44 -10.80 10.42 7.87
C TRP A 44 -11.24 11.44 8.90
N LYS A 45 -12.04 11.01 9.90
CA LYS A 45 -12.44 11.89 11.03
C LYS A 45 -11.23 12.44 11.77
N LEU A 46 -10.21 11.61 12.05
CA LEU A 46 -8.97 12.03 12.71
C LEU A 46 -8.14 12.98 11.83
N ILE A 47 -8.01 12.69 10.54
CA ILE A 47 -7.28 13.55 9.58
C ILE A 47 -7.93 14.94 9.50
N LYS A 48 -9.26 15.02 9.41
CA LYS A 48 -9.99 16.29 9.39
C LYS A 48 -9.78 17.12 10.66
N GLN A 49 -9.67 16.48 11.82
CA GLN A 49 -9.47 17.17 13.10
C GLN A 49 -8.04 17.68 13.25
N ASN A 50 -7.07 16.99 12.66
CA ASN A 50 -5.66 17.37 12.71
C ASN A 50 -5.31 18.27 11.52
N LYS A 51 -5.61 19.58 11.63
CA LYS A 51 -5.21 20.62 10.65
C LYS A 51 -3.68 20.89 10.64
N ARG A 52 -2.85 19.95 11.10
CA ARG A 52 -1.39 20.10 11.03
C ARG A 52 -0.98 20.19 9.57
N LYS A 53 -0.33 21.30 9.20
CA LYS A 53 0.37 21.41 7.92
C LYS A 53 1.40 20.27 7.86
N ILE A 54 1.14 19.26 7.04
CA ILE A 54 2.10 18.20 6.76
C ILE A 54 3.29 18.91 6.10
N LYS A 55 4.47 18.81 6.70
CA LYS A 55 5.71 19.32 6.10
C LYS A 55 5.99 18.45 4.87
N ARG A 56 5.67 18.98 3.70
CA ARG A 56 5.66 18.26 2.41
C ARG A 56 7.05 17.81 1.94
N ASP A 57 8.12 18.38 2.50
CA ASP A 57 9.48 18.15 2.00
C ASP A 57 10.15 16.90 2.59
N TYR A 58 9.60 16.32 3.65
CA TYR A 58 10.22 15.19 4.36
C TYR A 58 9.81 13.83 3.80
N GLU A 59 8.62 13.71 3.23
CA GLU A 59 8.12 12.45 2.70
C GLU A 59 8.66 12.17 1.29
N PHE A 60 8.89 10.90 0.96
CA PHE A 60 9.42 10.44 -0.32
C PHE A 60 10.79 11.05 -0.67
N ASN A 61 11.73 10.97 0.26
CA ASN A 61 13.10 11.38 0.04
C ASN A 61 13.93 10.21 -0.50
N ILE A 62 14.33 10.29 -1.78
CA ILE A 62 15.18 9.26 -2.42
C ILE A 62 16.60 9.19 -1.84
N ASN A 63 17.01 10.19 -1.05
CA ASN A 63 18.31 10.24 -0.40
C ASN A 63 18.23 9.88 1.10
N SER A 64 17.12 9.26 1.52
CA SER A 64 16.97 8.83 2.92
C SER A 64 18.02 7.78 3.29
N PRO A 65 18.62 7.87 4.50
CA PRO A 65 19.56 6.85 4.99
C PRO A 65 18.91 5.46 5.15
N GLU A 66 17.60 5.39 5.30
CA GLU A 66 16.86 4.12 5.44
C GLU A 66 17.05 3.18 4.24
N PHE A 67 17.41 3.69 3.06
CA PHE A 67 17.79 2.82 1.93
C PHE A 67 19.08 2.03 2.19
N GLN A 68 20.01 2.58 2.96
CA GLN A 68 21.20 1.87 3.37
C GLN A 68 20.85 0.77 4.38
N ASP A 69 19.93 1.06 5.31
CA ASP A 69 19.45 0.07 6.29
C ASP A 69 18.71 -1.06 5.60
N LEU A 70 17.84 -0.75 4.62
CA LEU A 70 17.17 -1.74 3.80
C LEU A 70 18.18 -2.62 3.04
N LYS A 71 19.19 -2.02 2.44
CA LYS A 71 20.28 -2.75 1.76
C LYS A 71 20.97 -3.73 2.70
N LEU A 72 21.38 -3.27 3.88
CA LEU A 72 22.03 -4.10 4.88
C LEU A 72 21.15 -5.26 5.34
N LEU A 73 19.86 -4.98 5.57
CA LEU A 73 18.88 -6.01 5.92
C LEU A 73 18.81 -7.10 4.84
N VAL A 74 18.64 -6.70 3.57
CA VAL A 74 18.56 -7.65 2.45
C VAL A 74 19.82 -8.48 2.35
N GLN A 75 20.99 -7.86 2.39
CA GLN A 75 22.29 -8.54 2.31
C GLN A 75 22.50 -9.52 3.47
N THR A 76 22.12 -9.13 4.69
CA THR A 76 22.28 -9.97 5.88
C THR A 76 21.40 -11.22 5.79
N LEU A 77 20.14 -11.06 5.42
CA LEU A 77 19.21 -12.19 5.30
C LEU A 77 19.58 -13.11 4.13
N HIS A 78 20.05 -12.54 3.02
CA HIS A 78 20.54 -13.30 1.88
C HIS A 78 21.80 -14.11 2.25
N ALA A 79 22.76 -13.50 2.94
CA ALA A 79 23.99 -14.17 3.40
C ALA A 79 23.70 -15.28 4.43
N ALA A 80 22.63 -15.12 5.23
CA ALA A 80 22.15 -16.14 6.16
C ALA A 80 21.43 -17.31 5.48
N GLY A 81 21.22 -17.28 4.16
CA GLY A 81 20.48 -18.29 3.41
C GLY A 81 18.98 -18.31 3.72
N ALA A 82 18.44 -17.22 4.26
CA ALA A 82 17.02 -17.14 4.57
C ALA A 82 16.16 -17.00 3.29
N ASP A 83 15.10 -17.80 3.18
CA ASP A 83 14.11 -17.64 2.10
C ASP A 83 13.11 -16.54 2.48
N VAL A 84 13.42 -15.32 2.07
CA VAL A 84 12.68 -14.10 2.43
C VAL A 84 11.97 -13.52 1.22
N GLN A 85 10.70 -13.20 1.41
CA GLN A 85 9.93 -12.40 0.47
C GLN A 85 9.70 -11.00 1.03
N TYR A 86 10.09 -9.99 0.28
CA TYR A 86 9.80 -8.60 0.57
C TYR A 86 8.46 -8.21 -0.09
N VAL A 87 7.70 -7.36 0.59
CA VAL A 87 6.46 -6.82 0.05
C VAL A 87 6.52 -5.29 0.09
N SER A 88 6.41 -4.64 -1.07
CA SER A 88 6.31 -3.19 -1.17
C SER A 88 4.85 -2.80 -1.38
N ILE A 89 4.31 -2.01 -0.46
CA ILE A 89 2.94 -1.49 -0.55
C ILE A 89 2.93 -0.04 -1.02
N PRO A 90 1.91 0.41 -1.77
CA PRO A 90 1.80 1.80 -2.17
C PRO A 90 1.36 2.69 -1.01
N SER A 91 1.45 3.99 -1.20
CA SER A 91 0.68 4.97 -0.44
C SER A 91 -0.64 5.27 -1.13
N ASN A 92 -1.54 6.00 -0.47
CA ASN A 92 -2.79 6.44 -1.09
C ASN A 92 -2.53 7.58 -2.08
N GLY A 93 -2.48 7.28 -3.38
CA GLY A 93 -2.16 8.22 -4.44
C GLY A 93 -3.10 9.43 -4.47
N ARG A 94 -4.43 9.22 -4.26
CA ARG A 94 -5.42 10.32 -4.25
C ARG A 94 -5.18 11.30 -3.12
N TRP A 95 -4.86 10.78 -1.92
CA TRP A 95 -4.55 11.61 -0.77
C TRP A 95 -3.25 12.38 -0.96
N TYR A 96 -2.20 11.70 -1.42
CA TYR A 96 -0.89 12.34 -1.61
C TYR A 96 -0.91 13.39 -2.73
N ASP A 97 -1.65 13.17 -3.82
CA ASP A 97 -1.88 14.20 -4.84
C ASP A 97 -2.59 15.44 -4.25
N HIS A 98 -3.60 15.21 -3.38
CA HIS A 98 -4.33 16.29 -2.73
C HIS A 98 -3.42 17.16 -1.83
N ILE A 99 -2.52 16.55 -1.08
CA ILE A 99 -1.58 17.30 -0.22
C ILE A 99 -0.35 17.79 -0.97
N GLY A 100 -0.25 17.54 -2.29
CA GLY A 100 0.75 18.10 -3.20
C GLY A 100 2.03 17.30 -3.34
N ILE A 101 2.04 16.02 -2.94
CA ILE A 101 3.15 15.11 -3.22
C ILE A 101 2.89 14.40 -4.56
N LYS A 102 3.64 14.81 -5.57
CA LYS A 102 3.43 14.36 -6.96
C LYS A 102 3.70 12.87 -7.15
N LYS A 103 3.02 12.29 -8.13
CA LYS A 103 3.14 10.89 -8.52
C LYS A 103 4.57 10.49 -8.85
N ASP A 104 5.27 11.28 -9.67
CA ASP A 104 6.65 11.04 -10.08
C ASP A 104 7.61 10.93 -8.90
N ARG A 105 7.43 11.76 -7.87
CA ARG A 105 8.22 11.71 -6.63
C ARG A 105 7.97 10.41 -5.87
N ARG A 106 6.72 9.96 -5.76
CA ARG A 106 6.38 8.68 -5.11
C ARG A 106 6.98 7.50 -5.88
N GLU A 107 6.81 7.50 -7.21
CA GLU A 107 7.34 6.44 -8.07
C GLU A 107 8.88 6.35 -8.03
N ALA A 108 9.58 7.47 -7.91
CA ALA A 108 11.03 7.46 -7.74
C ALA A 108 11.47 6.70 -6.47
N VAL A 109 10.77 6.93 -5.35
CA VAL A 109 11.01 6.21 -4.10
C VAL A 109 10.66 4.72 -4.23
N TYR A 110 9.51 4.40 -4.83
CA TYR A 110 9.11 3.02 -5.05
C TYR A 110 10.11 2.24 -5.90
N LYS A 111 10.55 2.82 -7.00
CA LYS A 111 11.60 2.24 -7.85
C LYS A 111 12.89 2.01 -7.09
N LYS A 112 13.27 2.95 -6.22
CA LYS A 112 14.48 2.80 -5.42
C LYS A 112 14.35 1.70 -4.35
N ILE A 113 13.18 1.54 -3.72
CA ILE A 113 12.91 0.40 -2.82
C ILE A 113 13.07 -0.90 -3.59
N HIS A 114 12.40 -1.00 -4.75
CA HIS A 114 12.46 -2.19 -5.60
C HIS A 114 13.89 -2.55 -5.98
N SER A 115 14.64 -1.61 -6.58
CA SER A 115 16.03 -1.85 -6.99
C SER A 115 16.92 -2.18 -5.80
N THR A 116 16.74 -1.50 -4.65
CA THR A 116 17.53 -1.81 -3.45
C THR A 116 17.34 -3.26 -3.01
N VAL A 117 16.14 -3.80 -3.07
CA VAL A 117 15.88 -5.20 -2.73
C VAL A 117 16.47 -6.15 -3.78
N VAL A 118 16.15 -5.93 -5.05
CA VAL A 118 16.53 -6.83 -6.15
C VAL A 118 18.05 -6.86 -6.36
N ASP A 119 18.70 -5.70 -6.38
CA ASP A 119 20.15 -5.58 -6.61
C ASP A 119 20.99 -6.19 -5.47
N ASN A 120 20.38 -6.45 -4.31
CA ASN A 120 21.03 -7.09 -3.18
C ASN A 120 20.56 -8.55 -2.94
N GLY A 121 19.95 -9.18 -3.94
CA GLY A 121 19.60 -10.60 -3.92
C GLY A 121 18.23 -10.94 -3.32
N GLY A 122 17.42 -9.93 -2.97
CA GLY A 122 16.08 -10.14 -2.44
C GLY A 122 15.03 -10.43 -3.51
N LYS A 123 13.91 -11.02 -3.09
CA LYS A 123 12.71 -11.25 -3.91
C LYS A 123 11.59 -10.34 -3.42
N ILE A 124 11.03 -9.50 -4.31
CA ILE A 124 10.04 -8.50 -3.92
C ILE A 124 8.71 -8.70 -4.66
N TYR A 125 7.62 -8.67 -3.91
CA TYR A 125 6.28 -8.50 -4.43
C TYR A 125 5.89 -7.02 -4.33
N ASP A 126 5.78 -6.37 -5.48
CA ASP A 126 5.63 -4.93 -5.55
C ASP A 126 4.21 -4.54 -5.96
N LEU A 127 3.49 -3.93 -5.02
CA LEU A 127 2.13 -3.42 -5.20
C LEU A 127 2.09 -1.91 -5.50
N THR A 128 3.24 -1.25 -5.64
CA THR A 128 3.30 0.21 -5.68
C THR A 128 2.65 0.86 -6.89
N ASN A 129 2.40 0.09 -7.96
CA ASN A 129 1.59 0.56 -9.11
C ASN A 129 0.07 0.56 -8.84
N LYS A 130 -0.36 0.28 -7.60
CA LYS A 130 -1.76 0.24 -7.18
C LYS A 130 -2.14 1.40 -6.26
N ASP A 131 -1.36 2.47 -6.22
CA ASP A 131 -1.58 3.60 -5.33
C ASP A 131 -2.89 4.39 -5.62
N TYR A 132 -3.49 4.21 -6.80
CA TYR A 132 -4.81 4.71 -7.15
C TYR A 132 -5.91 3.65 -7.12
N GLU A 133 -5.56 2.39 -6.90
CA GLU A 133 -6.56 1.33 -6.84
C GLU A 133 -7.33 1.40 -5.52
N LYS A 134 -8.67 1.45 -5.63
CA LYS A 134 -9.55 1.59 -4.46
C LYS A 134 -9.37 0.45 -3.47
N TYR A 135 -9.35 0.80 -2.19
CA TYR A 135 -9.34 -0.13 -1.05
C TYR A 135 -8.06 -0.96 -0.89
N VAL A 136 -7.03 -0.70 -1.70
CA VAL A 136 -5.69 -1.28 -1.51
C VAL A 136 -5.02 -0.67 -0.29
N ILE A 137 -5.22 0.64 -0.08
CA ILE A 137 -4.76 1.37 1.11
C ILE A 137 -5.98 1.91 1.87
N SER A 138 -5.96 1.81 3.20
CA SER A 138 -7.10 2.16 4.06
C SER A 138 -7.06 3.59 4.61
N ASP A 139 -5.89 4.23 4.60
CA ASP A 139 -5.72 5.64 5.00
C ASP A 139 -4.67 6.33 4.11
N ALA A 140 -3.61 6.94 4.65
CA ALA A 140 -2.51 7.50 3.86
C ALA A 140 -1.51 6.42 3.41
N VAL A 141 -1.20 5.44 4.27
CA VAL A 141 -0.10 4.48 4.10
C VAL A 141 -0.42 3.04 4.51
N HIS A 142 -1.43 2.83 5.34
CA HIS A 142 -1.72 1.49 5.84
C HIS A 142 -2.50 0.66 4.82
N ILE A 143 -2.11 -0.60 4.69
CA ILE A 143 -2.75 -1.55 3.79
C ILE A 143 -4.25 -1.70 4.10
N GLY A 144 -5.07 -1.71 3.05
CA GLY A 144 -6.51 -1.85 3.12
C GLY A 144 -6.98 -3.29 2.89
N TRP A 145 -8.30 -3.49 2.90
CA TRP A 145 -8.89 -4.83 2.75
C TRP A 145 -8.45 -5.53 1.48
N LYS A 146 -8.52 -4.86 0.34
CA LYS A 146 -8.13 -5.42 -0.95
C LYS A 146 -6.61 -5.62 -1.05
N GLY A 147 -5.84 -4.72 -0.43
CA GLY A 147 -4.39 -4.84 -0.33
C GLY A 147 -3.98 -6.10 0.42
N TRP A 148 -4.64 -6.41 1.53
CA TRP A 148 -4.39 -7.65 2.27
C TRP A 148 -4.65 -8.88 1.43
N VAL A 149 -5.73 -8.94 0.64
CA VAL A 149 -6.00 -10.09 -0.25
C VAL A 149 -4.88 -10.28 -1.28
N TYR A 150 -4.30 -9.19 -1.80
CA TYR A 150 -3.14 -9.29 -2.68
C TYR A 150 -1.92 -9.86 -1.98
N VAL A 151 -1.64 -9.42 -0.75
CA VAL A 151 -0.49 -9.90 0.03
C VAL A 151 -0.69 -11.37 0.42
N ASP A 152 -1.86 -11.75 0.91
CA ASP A 152 -2.18 -13.11 1.31
C ASP A 152 -2.07 -14.08 0.13
N GLN A 153 -2.59 -13.68 -1.04
CA GLN A 153 -2.44 -14.47 -2.27
C GLN A 153 -0.97 -14.70 -2.61
N GLN A 154 -0.13 -13.70 -2.42
CA GLN A 154 1.30 -13.82 -2.70
C GLN A 154 2.03 -14.65 -1.65
N ILE A 155 1.67 -14.53 -0.37
CA ILE A 155 2.22 -15.38 0.71
C ILE A 155 1.89 -16.84 0.43
N ALA A 156 0.64 -17.16 0.07
CA ALA A 156 0.23 -18.52 -0.27
C ALA A 156 1.07 -19.06 -1.44
N ARG A 157 1.25 -18.28 -2.50
CA ARG A 157 2.09 -18.67 -3.65
C ARG A 157 3.56 -18.91 -3.25
N HIS A 158 4.10 -18.07 -2.37
CA HIS A 158 5.47 -18.25 -1.89
C HIS A 158 5.61 -19.56 -1.09
N MET A 159 4.66 -19.86 -0.23
CA MET A 159 4.63 -21.11 0.54
C MET A 159 4.49 -22.36 -0.35
N ASP A 160 3.84 -22.22 -1.50
CA ASP A 160 3.75 -23.26 -2.53
C ASP A 160 4.99 -23.33 -3.44
N GLY A 161 6.07 -22.64 -3.11
CA GLY A 161 7.34 -22.62 -3.85
C GLY A 161 7.35 -21.69 -5.08
N HIS A 162 6.33 -20.84 -5.26
CA HIS A 162 6.24 -19.90 -6.36
C HIS A 162 6.75 -18.51 -5.92
N ALA A 163 8.06 -18.33 -5.97
CA ALA A 163 8.67 -17.03 -5.68
C ALA A 163 8.12 -15.91 -6.61
N PRO A 164 8.04 -14.66 -6.13
CA PRO A 164 7.69 -13.53 -6.97
C PRO A 164 8.70 -13.41 -8.12
N LYS A 165 8.21 -13.04 -9.28
CA LYS A 165 9.06 -12.64 -10.40
C LYS A 165 9.47 -11.19 -10.13
N ASN A 166 10.77 -10.95 -9.96
CA ASN A 166 11.34 -9.60 -9.81
C ASN A 166 11.25 -8.84 -11.15
N HIS A 167 10.05 -8.52 -11.58
CA HIS A 167 9.84 -7.69 -12.77
C HIS A 167 9.76 -6.23 -12.36
N GLU A 168 10.35 -5.37 -13.17
CA GLU A 168 10.14 -3.94 -13.04
C GLU A 168 8.63 -3.62 -13.11
N VAL A 169 8.17 -2.81 -12.17
CA VAL A 169 6.75 -2.47 -12.06
C VAL A 169 6.38 -1.49 -13.16
N ASP A 170 5.38 -1.85 -13.95
CA ASP A 170 4.81 -0.95 -14.97
C ASP A 170 3.89 0.10 -14.33
N TYR A 171 4.39 1.32 -14.24
CA TYR A 171 3.62 2.47 -13.74
C TYR A 171 2.79 3.18 -14.82
N SER A 172 2.88 2.80 -16.09
CA SER A 172 2.15 3.45 -17.18
C SER A 172 0.62 3.35 -17.04
N LYS A 173 0.16 2.26 -16.45
CA LYS A 173 -1.25 1.98 -16.17
C LYS A 173 -1.75 2.58 -14.86
N ASN A 174 -0.84 3.04 -14.02
CA ASN A 174 -1.13 3.65 -12.73
C ASN A 174 -1.51 5.13 -12.94
N LYS A 175 -2.77 5.38 -13.22
CA LYS A 175 -3.29 6.72 -13.53
C LYS A 175 -4.20 7.22 -12.42
N PRO A 176 -4.10 8.52 -12.06
CA PRO A 176 -5.09 9.13 -11.19
C PRO A 176 -6.48 9.01 -11.84
N PRO A 177 -7.54 8.81 -11.05
CA PRO A 177 -8.89 8.81 -11.57
C PRO A 177 -9.15 10.14 -12.28
N HIS A 178 -9.88 10.09 -13.40
CA HIS A 178 -10.27 11.32 -14.10
C HIS A 178 -10.96 12.28 -13.14
N LYS A 179 -10.53 13.54 -13.10
CA LYS A 179 -11.22 14.59 -12.34
C LYS A 179 -12.61 14.74 -12.94
N HIS A 180 -13.63 14.34 -12.20
CA HIS A 180 -14.99 14.72 -12.56
C HIS A 180 -15.12 16.25 -12.43
N HIS A 181 -15.79 16.89 -13.37
CA HIS A 181 -15.92 18.36 -13.45
C HIS A 181 -16.60 19.01 -12.21
N ASN A 182 -17.20 18.20 -11.34
CA ASN A 182 -17.86 18.62 -10.10
C ASN A 182 -16.94 18.78 -8.88
N ASP A 183 -15.65 18.40 -8.97
CA ASP A 183 -14.71 18.50 -7.82
C ASP A 183 -14.30 19.94 -7.48
N ARG A 184 -14.74 20.95 -8.27
CA ARG A 184 -14.38 22.36 -8.05
C ARG A 184 -15.20 23.06 -6.95
N GLN A 185 -16.33 22.50 -6.53
CA GLN A 185 -17.20 23.18 -5.55
C GLN A 185 -16.81 22.92 -4.09
N ASP A 186 -16.12 21.82 -3.79
CA ASP A 186 -15.77 21.48 -2.40
C ASP A 186 -14.56 22.28 -1.88
N ASP A 187 -13.69 22.77 -2.77
CA ASP A 187 -12.47 23.49 -2.36
C ASP A 187 -12.73 24.98 -2.04
N GLN A 188 -13.87 25.57 -2.47
CA GLN A 188 -14.18 26.98 -2.24
C GLN A 188 -14.86 27.27 -0.89
N HIS A 189 -15.36 26.25 -0.18
CA HIS A 189 -16.05 26.46 1.11
C HIS A 189 -15.12 26.40 2.34
N GLN A 190 -13.81 26.28 2.18
CA GLN A 190 -12.84 26.24 3.30
C GLN A 190 -12.00 27.53 3.46
N GLY A 191 -12.31 28.58 2.70
CA GLY A 191 -11.54 29.84 2.67
C GLY A 191 -12.03 30.98 3.59
N ASN A 192 -13.19 30.86 4.23
CA ASN A 192 -13.74 31.93 5.08
C ASN A 192 -14.32 31.37 6.38
N LYS A 193 -13.50 31.20 7.39
CA LYS A 193 -13.81 31.43 8.81
C LYS A 193 -12.52 31.35 9.64
#